data_f2e7261274df9fe2f323280bc9ddb142
#
_entry.id   f2e7261274df9fe2f323280bc9ddb142
#
_cell.length_a   1.000
_cell.length_b   1.000
_cell.length_c   1.000
_cell.angle_alpha   90.00
_cell.angle_beta   90.00
_cell.angle_gamma   90.00
#
_symmetry.space_group_name_H-M   'P 1'
#
loop_
_entity.id
_entity.type
_entity.pdbx_description
1 polymer ?
#
loop_
_entity_poly.entity_id
_entity_poly.type
_entity_poly.pdbx_seq_one_letter_code
_entity_poly.pdbx_strand_id
1 'polypeptide(L)'
;LALALLAGCAEKLPEAHVMPLVGAEKSFGRDVAELGIRKGFTAALAPDAVLLRPAPVPAAEAVAATPETLALTWEPTFAEIAASGDLGWTTGPYEAHRDGDVATIGHGHYVSVWRKEAEHWRLVVDGGAPHPPPLDLPDRFTYAAPRVSADSADPAAELKSLRAVEDALIAGLTTPGRGAQALVAVAAPDLRYHPPGSSPVVGPGAVQTALLARADALTFTPKGAAVSRAGDLGYVYGEATRQAGPQAPVEAGGYLRIWRRAKDGRWQLALDLTITAPPPPPAPAP
;
A
#
# COMPACT_ATOMS: atom_id res chain seq x y z
N LEU A 1 -52.36 -12.02 -25.98
CA LEU A 1 -50.90 -11.83 -26.17
C LEU A 1 -50.41 -10.86 -25.08
N ALA A 2 -49.85 -11.37 -23.99
CA ALA A 2 -49.28 -10.56 -22.93
C ALA A 2 -47.77 -10.37 -23.21
N LEU A 3 -47.38 -9.14 -23.46
CA LEU A 3 -45.98 -8.75 -23.62
C LEU A 3 -45.37 -8.59 -22.22
N ALA A 4 -44.53 -9.54 -21.80
CA ALA A 4 -43.74 -9.39 -20.58
C ALA A 4 -42.58 -8.44 -20.86
N LEU A 5 -42.63 -7.24 -20.28
CA LEU A 5 -41.47 -6.37 -20.21
C LEU A 5 -40.44 -7.00 -19.26
N LEU A 6 -39.37 -7.56 -19.81
CA LEU A 6 -38.15 -7.87 -19.09
C LEU A 6 -37.45 -6.53 -18.75
N ALA A 7 -37.69 -6.04 -17.54
CA ALA A 7 -36.84 -5.00 -16.95
C ALA A 7 -35.46 -5.65 -16.72
N GLY A 8 -34.55 -5.42 -17.65
CA GLY A 8 -33.14 -5.76 -17.48
C GLY A 8 -32.57 -4.92 -16.34
N CYS A 9 -32.41 -5.51 -15.16
CA CYS A 9 -31.46 -5.00 -14.19
C CYS A 9 -30.10 -5.04 -14.89
N ALA A 10 -29.60 -3.88 -15.31
CA ALA A 10 -28.21 -3.74 -15.68
C ALA A 10 -27.41 -4.10 -14.42
N GLU A 11 -26.88 -5.32 -14.34
CA GLU A 11 -25.85 -5.67 -13.35
C GLU A 11 -24.74 -4.62 -13.52
N LYS A 12 -24.61 -3.73 -12.52
CA LYS A 12 -23.47 -2.81 -12.48
C LYS A 12 -22.23 -3.68 -12.52
N LEU A 13 -21.40 -3.48 -13.55
CA LEU A 13 -20.15 -4.20 -13.68
C LEU A 13 -19.41 -4.18 -12.33
N PRO A 14 -18.89 -5.31 -11.85
CA PRO A 14 -18.23 -5.38 -10.54
C PRO A 14 -17.14 -4.33 -10.33
N GLU A 15 -16.52 -3.84 -11.40
CA GLU A 15 -15.52 -2.77 -11.41
C GLU A 15 -16.09 -1.40 -11.00
N ALA A 16 -17.38 -1.14 -11.23
CA ALA A 16 -17.97 0.18 -11.03
C ALA A 16 -17.81 0.72 -9.60
N HIS A 17 -17.64 -0.15 -8.60
CA HIS A 17 -17.47 0.27 -7.21
C HIS A 17 -16.08 0.85 -6.91
N VAL A 18 -15.03 0.39 -7.61
CA VAL A 18 -13.63 0.89 -7.40
C VAL A 18 -13.28 2.06 -8.34
N MET A 19 -14.04 2.27 -9.41
CA MET A 19 -13.73 3.30 -10.41
C MET A 19 -13.62 4.73 -9.86
N PRO A 20 -14.41 5.17 -8.86
CA PRO A 20 -14.21 6.49 -8.26
C PRO A 20 -12.83 6.66 -7.62
N LEU A 21 -12.30 5.63 -6.95
CA LEU A 21 -10.97 5.63 -6.36
C LEU A 21 -9.89 5.60 -7.46
N VAL A 22 -10.05 4.72 -8.45
CA VAL A 22 -9.13 4.65 -9.61
C VAL A 22 -9.09 5.98 -10.35
N GLY A 23 -10.24 6.65 -10.48
CA GLY A 23 -10.33 7.99 -11.05
C GLY A 23 -9.55 9.04 -10.25
N ALA A 24 -9.61 8.97 -8.92
CA ALA A 24 -8.83 9.85 -8.05
C ALA A 24 -7.31 9.60 -8.21
N GLU A 25 -6.88 8.33 -8.20
CA GLU A 25 -5.49 7.94 -8.43
C GLU A 25 -4.97 8.45 -9.79
N LYS A 26 -5.74 8.24 -10.87
CA LYS A 26 -5.37 8.73 -12.20
C LYS A 26 -5.37 10.26 -12.32
N SER A 27 -6.27 10.95 -11.61
CA SER A 27 -6.23 12.42 -11.52
C SER A 27 -4.97 12.89 -10.82
N PHE A 28 -4.62 12.26 -9.72
CA PHE A 28 -3.38 12.55 -9.00
C PHE A 28 -2.15 12.37 -9.91
N GLY A 29 -2.07 11.27 -10.68
CA GLY A 29 -0.99 11.07 -11.65
C GLY A 29 -0.91 12.17 -12.71
N ARG A 30 -2.06 12.61 -13.24
CA ARG A 30 -2.10 13.74 -14.19
C ARG A 30 -1.64 15.05 -13.56
N ASP A 31 -2.12 15.35 -12.35
CA ASP A 31 -1.73 16.58 -11.64
C ASP A 31 -0.23 16.61 -11.36
N VAL A 32 0.38 15.46 -11.02
CA VAL A 32 1.82 15.35 -10.85
C VAL A 32 2.56 15.56 -12.19
N ALA A 33 2.07 14.98 -13.26
CA ALA A 33 2.69 15.14 -14.59
C ALA A 33 2.58 16.58 -15.12
N GLU A 34 1.46 17.27 -14.88
CA GLU A 34 1.19 18.62 -15.38
C GLU A 34 1.76 19.73 -14.50
N LEU A 35 1.70 19.57 -13.17
CA LEU A 35 2.02 20.61 -12.19
C LEU A 35 3.36 20.37 -11.48
N GLY A 36 3.96 19.20 -11.67
CA GLY A 36 5.13 18.71 -10.95
C GLY A 36 4.76 18.06 -9.61
N ILE A 37 5.69 17.27 -9.06
CA ILE A 37 5.46 16.43 -7.86
C ILE A 37 4.94 17.26 -6.69
N ARG A 38 5.57 18.38 -6.37
CA ARG A 38 5.20 19.16 -5.17
C ARG A 38 3.75 19.63 -5.22
N LYS A 39 3.30 20.20 -6.34
CA LYS A 39 1.94 20.72 -6.47
C LYS A 39 0.91 19.61 -6.58
N GLY A 40 1.21 18.57 -7.39
CA GLY A 40 0.32 17.43 -7.57
C GLY A 40 0.07 16.69 -6.26
N PHE A 41 1.13 16.38 -5.49
CA PHE A 41 0.98 15.77 -4.17
C PHE A 41 0.18 16.68 -3.22
N THR A 42 0.55 17.97 -3.11
CA THR A 42 -0.16 18.91 -2.22
C THR A 42 -1.66 18.96 -2.50
N ALA A 43 -2.08 18.87 -3.76
CA ALA A 43 -3.48 18.88 -4.14
C ALA A 43 -4.24 17.60 -3.71
N ALA A 44 -3.57 16.45 -3.68
CA ALA A 44 -4.17 15.16 -3.35
C ALA A 44 -4.18 14.86 -1.83
N LEU A 45 -3.21 15.38 -1.07
CA LEU A 45 -2.99 15.03 0.33
C LEU A 45 -4.13 15.43 1.27
N ALA A 46 -4.41 14.55 2.24
CA ALA A 46 -5.10 14.93 3.46
C ALA A 46 -4.18 15.75 4.38
N PRO A 47 -4.72 16.59 5.27
CA PRO A 47 -3.89 17.41 6.17
C PRO A 47 -2.99 16.59 7.11
N ASP A 48 -3.41 15.38 7.46
CA ASP A 48 -2.73 14.43 8.35
C ASP A 48 -1.99 13.32 7.60
N ALA A 49 -1.77 13.49 6.29
CA ALA A 49 -1.13 12.48 5.46
C ALA A 49 0.33 12.21 5.84
N VAL A 50 0.75 10.98 5.62
CA VAL A 50 2.12 10.48 5.84
C VAL A 50 2.68 9.89 4.56
N LEU A 51 3.92 10.22 4.22
CA LEU A 51 4.66 9.57 3.15
C LEU A 51 5.78 8.69 3.74
N LEU A 52 5.96 7.49 3.18
CA LEU A 52 7.09 6.62 3.50
C LEU A 52 8.28 6.99 2.59
N ARG A 53 9.34 7.65 3.18
CA ARG A 53 10.48 8.18 2.40
C ARG A 53 11.85 7.99 3.12
N PRO A 54 12.37 6.79 3.34
CA PRO A 54 11.71 5.50 3.43
C PRO A 54 10.90 5.35 4.74
N ALA A 55 11.34 6.01 5.84
CA ALA A 55 10.59 6.06 7.11
C ALA A 55 9.33 6.95 6.98
N PRO A 56 8.33 6.77 7.85
CA PRO A 56 7.17 7.64 7.88
C PRO A 56 7.55 9.10 8.19
N VAL A 57 7.14 10.01 7.32
CA VAL A 57 7.36 11.46 7.45
C VAL A 57 6.03 12.19 7.20
N PRO A 58 5.71 13.27 7.92
CA PRO A 58 4.58 14.13 7.59
C PRO A 58 4.63 14.51 6.10
N ALA A 59 3.53 14.34 5.38
CA ALA A 59 3.55 14.47 3.92
C ALA A 59 3.99 15.85 3.44
N ALA A 60 3.61 16.91 4.17
CA ALA A 60 4.03 18.27 3.83
C ALA A 60 5.56 18.44 3.86
N GLU A 61 6.24 17.85 4.84
CA GLU A 61 7.70 17.86 4.93
C GLU A 61 8.36 17.07 3.82
N ALA A 62 7.86 15.86 3.56
CA ALA A 62 8.37 15.00 2.50
C ALA A 62 8.25 15.64 1.12
N VAL A 63 7.10 16.27 0.83
CA VAL A 63 6.84 16.98 -0.42
C VAL A 63 7.77 18.19 -0.57
N ALA A 64 7.95 18.97 0.49
CA ALA A 64 8.86 20.11 0.48
C ALA A 64 10.33 19.71 0.23
N ALA A 65 10.74 18.54 0.73
CA ALA A 65 12.08 17.99 0.53
C ALA A 65 12.31 17.34 -0.84
N THR A 66 11.23 17.05 -1.59
CA THR A 66 11.35 16.38 -2.91
C THR A 66 12.04 17.29 -3.92
N PRO A 67 13.09 16.81 -4.65
CA PRO A 67 13.74 17.60 -5.68
C PRO A 67 12.77 18.01 -6.79
N GLU A 68 12.84 19.25 -7.24
CA GLU A 68 12.01 19.75 -8.36
C GLU A 68 12.36 19.11 -9.70
N THR A 69 13.57 18.54 -9.80
CA THR A 69 14.05 17.84 -10.99
C THR A 69 13.62 16.37 -11.07
N LEU A 70 12.80 15.91 -10.14
CA LEU A 70 12.26 14.56 -10.15
C LEU A 70 10.88 14.56 -10.82
N ALA A 71 10.66 13.64 -11.75
CA ALA A 71 9.37 13.32 -12.35
C ALA A 71 8.99 11.88 -12.04
N LEU A 72 7.71 11.63 -11.82
CA LEU A 72 7.15 10.30 -11.55
C LEU A 72 5.99 10.02 -12.49
N THR A 73 5.95 8.78 -12.97
CA THR A 73 4.81 8.23 -13.70
C THR A 73 4.40 6.91 -13.07
N TRP A 74 3.10 6.64 -13.03
CA TRP A 74 2.59 5.37 -12.50
C TRP A 74 1.20 5.05 -13.07
N GLU A 75 0.83 3.78 -12.98
CA GLU A 75 -0.48 3.30 -13.41
C GLU A 75 -1.05 2.36 -12.33
N PRO A 76 -2.28 2.59 -11.84
CA PRO A 76 -2.94 1.65 -10.93
C PRO A 76 -3.25 0.34 -11.65
N THR A 77 -2.79 -0.77 -11.09
CA THR A 77 -3.06 -2.12 -11.57
C THR A 77 -3.97 -2.92 -10.65
N PHE A 78 -4.19 -2.39 -9.44
CA PHE A 78 -5.12 -2.95 -8.46
C PHE A 78 -5.75 -1.85 -7.61
N ALA A 79 -7.01 -2.08 -7.22
CA ALA A 79 -7.72 -1.25 -6.24
C ALA A 79 -8.65 -2.07 -5.34
N GLU A 80 -8.86 -1.58 -4.13
CA GLU A 80 -9.83 -2.10 -3.16
C GLU A 80 -10.48 -0.94 -2.41
N ILE A 81 -11.80 -1.05 -2.16
CA ILE A 81 -12.57 -0.09 -1.37
C ILE A 81 -13.33 -0.83 -0.27
N ALA A 82 -13.40 -0.24 0.91
CA ALA A 82 -14.23 -0.70 2.03
C ALA A 82 -15.72 -0.71 1.66
N ALA A 83 -16.50 -1.56 2.33
CA ALA A 83 -17.94 -1.65 2.13
C ALA A 83 -18.67 -0.32 2.35
N SER A 84 -18.18 0.52 3.28
CA SER A 84 -18.71 1.87 3.54
C SER A 84 -18.29 2.93 2.51
N GLY A 85 -17.38 2.60 1.60
CA GLY A 85 -16.95 3.50 0.53
C GLY A 85 -16.11 4.71 0.98
N ASP A 86 -15.61 4.72 2.20
CA ASP A 86 -14.88 5.84 2.81
C ASP A 86 -13.37 5.63 2.92
N LEU A 87 -12.90 4.39 2.74
CA LEU A 87 -11.49 4.01 2.76
C LEU A 87 -11.20 3.10 1.58
N GLY A 88 -10.04 3.27 0.95
CA GLY A 88 -9.59 2.40 -0.12
C GLY A 88 -8.09 2.52 -0.35
N TRP A 89 -7.55 1.67 -1.20
CA TRP A 89 -6.14 1.69 -1.59
C TRP A 89 -5.94 1.23 -3.02
N THR A 90 -4.85 1.69 -3.60
CA THR A 90 -4.40 1.37 -4.95
C THR A 90 -2.94 0.96 -4.92
N THR A 91 -2.52 0.19 -5.90
CA THR A 91 -1.11 -0.13 -6.15
C THR A 91 -0.86 -0.38 -7.62
N GLY A 92 0.37 -0.20 -8.03
CA GLY A 92 0.84 -0.46 -9.38
C GLY A 92 2.31 -0.10 -9.54
N PRO A 93 2.86 -0.30 -10.73
CA PRO A 93 4.23 0.09 -11.04
C PRO A 93 4.37 1.61 -11.10
N TYR A 94 5.56 2.09 -10.78
CA TYR A 94 5.98 3.47 -11.03
C TYR A 94 7.36 3.51 -11.70
N GLU A 95 7.60 4.59 -12.43
CA GLU A 95 8.90 4.95 -12.93
C GLU A 95 9.26 6.36 -12.49
N ALA A 96 10.54 6.54 -12.17
CA ALA A 96 11.12 7.82 -11.82
C ALA A 96 12.04 8.29 -12.96
N HIS A 97 11.95 9.56 -13.30
CA HIS A 97 12.73 10.22 -14.35
C HIS A 97 13.32 11.52 -13.81
N ARG A 98 14.29 12.08 -14.51
CA ARG A 98 14.63 13.49 -14.35
C ARG A 98 13.63 14.31 -15.16
N ASP A 99 13.20 15.44 -14.59
CA ASP A 99 12.28 16.34 -15.31
C ASP A 99 12.85 16.73 -16.68
N GLY A 100 12.03 16.57 -17.72
CA GLY A 100 12.42 16.77 -19.10
C GLY A 100 13.26 15.64 -19.72
N ASP A 101 13.55 14.54 -18.99
CA ASP A 101 14.27 13.38 -19.51
C ASP A 101 13.33 12.17 -19.62
N VAL A 102 13.51 11.37 -20.68
CA VAL A 102 12.78 10.12 -20.90
C VAL A 102 13.50 8.92 -20.27
N ALA A 103 14.75 9.08 -19.85
CA ALA A 103 15.52 7.99 -19.24
C ALA A 103 15.00 7.69 -17.83
N THR A 104 14.60 6.45 -17.60
CA THR A 104 14.19 5.96 -16.27
C THR A 104 15.41 5.88 -15.36
N ILE A 105 15.34 6.56 -14.20
CA ILE A 105 16.38 6.54 -13.16
C ILE A 105 16.02 5.64 -11.98
N GLY A 106 14.78 5.15 -11.93
CA GLY A 106 14.32 4.22 -10.90
C GLY A 106 12.93 3.71 -11.21
N HIS A 107 12.62 2.53 -10.70
CA HIS A 107 11.30 1.91 -10.79
C HIS A 107 10.99 1.11 -9.54
N GLY A 108 9.71 0.80 -9.39
CA GLY A 108 9.20 0.03 -8.28
C GLY A 108 7.68 -0.12 -8.33
N HIS A 109 7.10 -0.44 -7.20
CA HIS A 109 5.66 -0.44 -7.01
C HIS A 109 5.26 0.51 -5.89
N TYR A 110 4.23 1.31 -6.14
CA TYR A 110 3.65 2.21 -5.16
C TYR A 110 2.47 1.56 -4.43
N VAL A 111 2.12 2.10 -3.29
CA VAL A 111 0.87 1.86 -2.58
C VAL A 111 0.36 3.20 -2.06
N SER A 112 -0.86 3.55 -2.44
CA SER A 112 -1.56 4.74 -1.98
C SER A 112 -2.80 4.33 -1.19
N VAL A 113 -2.94 4.87 0.02
CA VAL A 113 -4.16 4.72 0.84
C VAL A 113 -4.94 6.01 0.78
N TRP A 114 -6.22 5.88 0.50
CA TRP A 114 -7.13 6.98 0.27
C TRP A 114 -8.29 6.95 1.27
N ARG A 115 -8.62 8.11 1.82
CA ARG A 115 -9.79 8.35 2.65
C ARG A 115 -10.75 9.30 1.91
N LYS A 116 -12.03 8.97 1.88
CA LYS A 116 -13.05 9.84 1.30
C LYS A 116 -13.48 10.87 2.33
N GLU A 117 -13.24 12.15 2.02
CA GLU A 117 -13.67 13.32 2.80
C GLU A 117 -14.74 14.06 2.02
N ALA A 118 -15.97 14.08 2.56
CA ALA A 118 -17.16 14.49 1.82
C ALA A 118 -17.25 13.71 0.48
N GLU A 119 -17.14 14.40 -0.66
CA GLU A 119 -17.20 13.77 -1.99
C GLU A 119 -15.82 13.55 -2.63
N HIS A 120 -14.72 13.88 -1.93
CA HIS A 120 -13.37 13.84 -2.47
C HIS A 120 -12.52 12.77 -1.81
N TRP A 121 -11.76 12.03 -2.62
CA TRP A 121 -10.71 11.16 -2.14
C TRP A 121 -9.47 11.98 -1.78
N ARG A 122 -8.91 11.73 -0.58
CA ARG A 122 -7.69 12.33 -0.09
C ARG A 122 -6.67 11.25 0.23
N LEU A 123 -5.44 11.47 -0.21
CA LEU A 123 -4.32 10.58 0.04
C LEU A 123 -3.90 10.70 1.51
N VAL A 124 -3.90 9.59 2.25
CA VAL A 124 -3.57 9.58 3.69
C VAL A 124 -2.26 8.88 4.00
N VAL A 125 -1.90 7.84 3.23
CA VAL A 125 -0.58 7.21 3.30
C VAL A 125 -0.13 6.87 1.89
N ASP A 126 1.13 7.16 1.55
CA ASP A 126 1.74 6.79 0.29
C ASP A 126 3.19 6.33 0.50
N GLY A 127 3.57 5.32 -0.28
CA GLY A 127 4.92 4.82 -0.30
C GLY A 127 5.21 4.00 -1.55
N GLY A 128 6.46 3.94 -1.95
CA GLY A 128 6.90 3.13 -3.09
C GLY A 128 8.11 2.29 -2.73
N ALA A 129 8.04 0.98 -2.98
CA ALA A 129 9.17 0.06 -2.84
C ALA A 129 9.95 0.01 -4.17
N PRO A 130 11.18 0.53 -4.21
CA PRO A 130 12.01 0.41 -5.40
C PRO A 130 12.48 -1.03 -5.56
N HIS A 131 12.55 -1.49 -6.81
CA HIS A 131 13.12 -2.79 -7.17
C HIS A 131 13.66 -2.77 -8.60
N PRO A 132 14.58 -3.69 -8.96
CA PRO A 132 15.08 -3.80 -10.33
C PRO A 132 13.98 -4.17 -11.33
N PRO A 133 14.15 -3.85 -12.64
CA PRO A 133 13.29 -4.40 -13.69
C PRO A 133 13.49 -5.94 -13.82
N PRO A 134 12.56 -6.65 -14.49
CA PRO A 134 11.43 -6.10 -15.21
C PRO A 134 10.31 -5.66 -14.28
N LEU A 135 9.49 -4.73 -14.74
CA LEU A 135 8.20 -4.46 -14.14
C LEU A 135 7.23 -5.50 -14.71
N ASP A 136 6.90 -6.53 -13.93
CA ASP A 136 5.85 -7.48 -14.28
C ASP A 136 4.51 -6.78 -14.21
N LEU A 137 4.07 -6.24 -15.35
CA LEU A 137 2.77 -5.60 -15.46
C LEU A 137 1.72 -6.68 -15.67
N PRO A 138 0.64 -6.71 -14.87
CA PRO A 138 -0.47 -7.58 -15.17
C PRO A 138 -1.12 -7.15 -16.49
N ASP A 139 -1.55 -8.11 -17.31
CA ASP A 139 -2.20 -7.86 -18.60
C ASP A 139 -3.47 -7.01 -18.48
N ARG A 140 -4.02 -6.87 -17.28
CA ARG A 140 -5.23 -6.11 -17.00
C ARG A 140 -5.28 -5.61 -15.56
N PHE A 141 -6.02 -4.53 -15.37
CA PHE A 141 -6.42 -4.04 -14.05
C PHE A 141 -7.22 -5.10 -13.29
N THR A 142 -6.94 -5.23 -11.99
CA THR A 142 -7.65 -6.12 -11.08
C THR A 142 -8.19 -5.34 -9.87
N TYR A 143 -9.16 -5.91 -9.15
CA TYR A 143 -9.76 -5.27 -7.99
C TYR A 143 -10.27 -6.33 -7.01
N ALA A 144 -10.38 -5.95 -5.73
CA ALA A 144 -11.03 -6.80 -4.76
C ALA A 144 -12.55 -6.81 -4.99
N ALA A 145 -13.17 -7.97 -4.83
CA ALA A 145 -14.63 -8.08 -4.94
C ALA A 145 -15.33 -7.12 -3.96
N PRO A 146 -16.45 -6.49 -4.39
CA PRO A 146 -17.23 -5.63 -3.50
C PRO A 146 -17.68 -6.40 -2.26
N ARG A 147 -17.55 -5.75 -1.11
CA ARG A 147 -18.10 -6.25 0.14
C ARG A 147 -19.36 -5.46 0.48
N VAL A 148 -20.29 -6.13 1.13
CA VAL A 148 -21.50 -5.49 1.67
C VAL A 148 -21.45 -5.65 3.18
N SER A 149 -21.43 -4.53 3.88
CA SER A 149 -21.47 -4.47 5.33
C SER A 149 -22.17 -3.18 5.75
N ALA A 150 -22.87 -3.21 6.87
CA ALA A 150 -23.30 -1.98 7.54
C ALA A 150 -22.08 -1.30 8.18
N ASP A 151 -22.18 -0.01 8.49
CA ASP A 151 -21.18 0.67 9.29
C ASP A 151 -21.05 -0.02 10.66
N SER A 152 -19.83 -0.10 11.18
CA SER A 152 -19.59 -0.69 12.49
C SER A 152 -20.22 0.18 13.58
N ALA A 153 -20.85 -0.48 14.55
CA ALA A 153 -21.41 0.20 15.72
C ALA A 153 -20.32 0.72 16.68
N ASP A 154 -19.10 0.19 16.58
CA ASP A 154 -17.96 0.58 17.43
C ASP A 154 -16.65 0.63 16.62
N PRO A 155 -16.37 1.73 15.93
CA PRO A 155 -15.11 1.91 15.19
C PRO A 155 -13.85 1.84 16.08
N ALA A 156 -13.98 2.20 17.36
CA ALA A 156 -12.84 2.13 18.27
C ALA A 156 -12.49 0.68 18.62
N ALA A 157 -13.49 -0.19 18.81
CA ALA A 157 -13.28 -1.62 18.98
C ALA A 157 -12.68 -2.25 17.73
N GLU A 158 -13.10 -1.84 16.52
CA GLU A 158 -12.54 -2.31 15.27
C GLU A 158 -11.05 -1.94 15.13
N LEU A 159 -10.69 -0.69 15.44
CA LEU A 159 -9.31 -0.24 15.44
C LEU A 159 -8.46 -0.98 16.47
N LYS A 160 -8.99 -1.22 17.68
CA LYS A 160 -8.32 -2.02 18.72
C LYS A 160 -8.10 -3.46 18.25
N SER A 161 -9.09 -4.07 17.60
CA SER A 161 -9.00 -5.40 17.03
C SER A 161 -7.93 -5.47 15.92
N LEU A 162 -7.88 -4.47 15.03
CA LEU A 162 -6.85 -4.38 14.00
C LEU A 162 -5.44 -4.31 14.61
N ARG A 163 -5.22 -3.43 15.60
CA ARG A 163 -3.93 -3.29 16.27
C ARG A 163 -3.49 -4.59 16.95
N ALA A 164 -4.41 -5.32 17.55
CA ALA A 164 -4.09 -6.58 18.22
C ALA A 164 -3.57 -7.65 17.23
N VAL A 165 -4.15 -7.75 16.03
CA VAL A 165 -3.66 -8.70 15.01
C VAL A 165 -2.35 -8.24 14.39
N GLU A 166 -2.14 -6.94 14.24
CA GLU A 166 -0.87 -6.37 13.80
C GLU A 166 0.25 -6.68 14.80
N ASP A 167 0.02 -6.46 16.09
CA ASP A 167 1.00 -6.76 17.14
C ASP A 167 1.34 -8.26 17.19
N ALA A 168 0.33 -9.13 17.02
CA ALA A 168 0.53 -10.58 16.95
C ALA A 168 1.36 -10.99 15.71
N LEU A 169 1.11 -10.36 14.55
CA LEU A 169 1.92 -10.60 13.36
C LEU A 169 3.37 -10.14 13.57
N ILE A 170 3.59 -8.95 14.10
CA ILE A 170 4.94 -8.42 14.39
C ILE A 170 5.70 -9.39 15.32
N ALA A 171 5.07 -9.85 16.40
CA ALA A 171 5.67 -10.82 17.31
C ALA A 171 6.05 -12.13 16.60
N GLY A 172 5.24 -12.59 15.66
CA GLY A 172 5.53 -13.76 14.83
C GLY A 172 6.68 -13.53 13.86
N LEU A 173 6.71 -12.37 13.18
CA LEU A 173 7.74 -12.01 12.21
C LEU A 173 9.13 -11.88 12.84
N THR A 174 9.18 -11.37 14.08
CA THR A 174 10.44 -11.17 14.82
C THR A 174 10.90 -12.42 15.58
N THR A 175 10.09 -13.49 15.63
CA THR A 175 10.46 -14.77 16.24
C THR A 175 11.30 -15.59 15.26
N PRO A 176 12.53 -15.99 15.62
CA PRO A 176 13.41 -16.76 14.73
C PRO A 176 12.71 -18.01 14.16
N GLY A 177 12.79 -18.18 12.85
CA GLY A 177 12.22 -19.33 12.12
C GLY A 177 10.69 -19.35 11.99
N ARG A 178 9.97 -18.34 12.50
CA ARG A 178 8.50 -18.29 12.47
C ARG A 178 7.91 -17.27 11.50
N GLY A 179 8.71 -16.34 10.96
CA GLY A 179 8.20 -15.22 10.18
C GLY A 179 7.32 -15.62 9.01
N ALA A 180 7.77 -16.57 8.17
CA ALA A 180 6.99 -17.04 7.04
C ALA A 180 5.66 -17.69 7.46
N GLN A 181 5.68 -18.52 8.51
CA GLN A 181 4.47 -19.16 9.04
C GLN A 181 3.49 -18.13 9.61
N ALA A 182 3.99 -17.16 10.37
CA ALA A 182 3.17 -16.12 10.98
C ALA A 182 2.45 -15.28 9.92
N LEU A 183 3.14 -14.89 8.86
CA LEU A 183 2.55 -14.09 7.79
C LEU A 183 1.53 -14.90 6.99
N VAL A 184 1.86 -16.14 6.60
CA VAL A 184 0.94 -17.00 5.84
C VAL A 184 -0.33 -17.32 6.64
N ALA A 185 -0.25 -17.44 7.95
CA ALA A 185 -1.40 -17.72 8.82
C ALA A 185 -2.47 -16.61 8.78
N VAL A 186 -2.08 -15.37 8.49
CA VAL A 186 -3.00 -14.22 8.39
C VAL A 186 -3.19 -13.74 6.95
N ALA A 187 -2.57 -14.39 5.98
CA ALA A 187 -2.60 -13.97 4.58
C ALA A 187 -3.99 -14.05 3.97
N ALA A 188 -4.40 -13.01 3.26
CA ALA A 188 -5.50 -13.10 2.31
C ALA A 188 -5.11 -13.98 1.12
N PRO A 189 -6.07 -14.63 0.42
CA PRO A 189 -5.76 -15.48 -0.74
C PRO A 189 -5.01 -14.76 -1.86
N ASP A 190 -5.16 -13.44 -1.96
CA ASP A 190 -4.55 -12.55 -2.95
C ASP A 190 -3.55 -11.58 -2.30
N LEU A 191 -2.99 -11.92 -1.12
CA LEU A 191 -1.98 -11.13 -0.44
C LEU A 191 -0.91 -10.62 -1.42
N ARG A 192 -0.65 -9.33 -1.39
CA ARG A 192 0.42 -8.66 -2.14
C ARG A 192 1.57 -8.36 -1.18
N TYR A 193 2.72 -8.94 -1.45
CA TYR A 193 3.92 -8.74 -0.65
C TYR A 193 4.96 -7.96 -1.46
N HIS A 194 5.32 -6.78 -0.97
CA HIS A 194 6.28 -5.86 -1.57
C HIS A 194 7.54 -5.82 -0.70
N PRO A 195 8.47 -6.76 -0.89
CA PRO A 195 9.70 -6.82 -0.09
C PRO A 195 10.67 -5.70 -0.46
N PRO A 196 11.56 -5.28 0.45
CA PRO A 196 12.60 -4.33 0.10
C PRO A 196 13.50 -4.85 -1.03
N GLY A 197 13.67 -4.03 -2.08
CA GLY A 197 14.61 -4.29 -3.17
C GLY A 197 14.26 -5.44 -4.13
N SER A 198 13.03 -5.95 -4.10
CA SER A 198 12.58 -7.03 -4.97
C SER A 198 11.19 -6.78 -5.51
N SER A 199 10.87 -7.36 -6.66
CA SER A 199 9.53 -7.26 -7.26
C SER A 199 8.46 -7.82 -6.33
N PRO A 200 7.24 -7.25 -6.35
CA PRO A 200 6.11 -7.77 -5.60
C PRO A 200 5.77 -9.21 -5.99
N VAL A 201 5.29 -9.97 -5.02
CA VAL A 201 4.73 -11.31 -5.25
C VAL A 201 3.30 -11.38 -4.73
N VAL A 202 2.45 -12.19 -5.35
CA VAL A 202 1.03 -12.31 -5.03
C VAL A 202 0.67 -13.74 -4.65
N GLY A 203 -0.11 -13.85 -3.59
CA GLY A 203 -0.62 -15.11 -3.05
C GLY A 203 0.29 -15.75 -2.00
N PRO A 204 -0.32 -16.47 -1.02
CA PRO A 204 0.39 -16.97 0.16
C PRO A 204 1.57 -17.89 -0.16
N GLY A 205 1.46 -18.74 -1.18
CA GLY A 205 2.53 -19.67 -1.57
C GLY A 205 3.77 -18.96 -2.11
N ALA A 206 3.58 -17.97 -3.01
CA ALA A 206 4.67 -17.16 -3.54
C ALA A 206 5.32 -16.32 -2.43
N VAL A 207 4.50 -15.74 -1.55
CA VAL A 207 4.97 -14.96 -0.38
C VAL A 207 5.78 -15.84 0.58
N GLN A 208 5.31 -17.06 0.87
CA GLN A 208 6.07 -18.02 1.69
C GLN A 208 7.43 -18.33 1.10
N THR A 209 7.48 -18.59 -0.21
CA THR A 209 8.74 -18.86 -0.92
C THR A 209 9.69 -17.67 -0.83
N ALA A 210 9.18 -16.45 -1.07
CA ALA A 210 9.98 -15.23 -0.99
C ALA A 210 10.52 -14.97 0.43
N LEU A 211 9.71 -15.21 1.46
CA LEU A 211 10.14 -15.05 2.86
C LEU A 211 11.18 -16.08 3.28
N LEU A 212 11.02 -17.33 2.85
CA LEU A 212 11.99 -18.40 3.16
C LEU A 212 13.34 -18.20 2.45
N ALA A 213 13.35 -17.51 1.32
CA ALA A 213 14.58 -17.15 0.60
C ALA A 213 15.34 -15.98 1.24
N ARG A 214 14.74 -15.25 2.20
CA ARG A 214 15.36 -14.09 2.87
C ARG A 214 16.12 -14.53 4.11
N ALA A 215 17.32 -13.96 4.27
CA ALA A 215 18.16 -14.17 5.45
C ALA A 215 18.23 -12.92 6.36
N ASP A 216 17.63 -11.81 5.92
CA ASP A 216 17.64 -10.56 6.66
C ASP A 216 16.67 -10.55 7.84
N ALA A 217 17.02 -9.82 8.89
CA ALA A 217 16.16 -9.55 10.02
C ALA A 217 15.40 -8.24 9.81
N LEU A 218 14.08 -8.29 10.02
CA LEU A 218 13.20 -7.11 9.99
C LEU A 218 12.63 -6.87 11.39
N THR A 219 12.54 -5.58 11.78
CA THR A 219 11.77 -5.16 12.95
C THR A 219 10.74 -4.12 12.54
N PHE A 220 9.65 -4.01 13.30
CA PHE A 220 8.54 -3.14 12.98
C PHE A 220 8.06 -2.41 14.23
N THR A 221 7.81 -1.09 14.12
CA THR A 221 7.28 -0.25 15.19
C THR A 221 6.07 0.53 14.65
N PRO A 222 4.83 0.13 15.00
CA PRO A 222 3.63 0.83 14.53
C PRO A 222 3.61 2.30 14.96
N LYS A 223 3.21 3.20 14.05
CA LYS A 223 3.07 4.64 14.31
C LYS A 223 1.62 5.11 14.13
N GLY A 224 0.92 4.58 13.14
CA GLY A 224 -0.46 4.95 12.88
C GLY A 224 -1.28 3.82 12.29
N ALA A 225 -2.59 3.90 12.52
CA ALA A 225 -3.56 2.94 12.01
C ALA A 225 -4.94 3.59 11.89
N ALA A 226 -5.73 3.16 10.92
CA ALA A 226 -7.14 3.51 10.83
C ALA A 226 -7.95 2.36 10.23
N VAL A 227 -9.26 2.41 10.42
CA VAL A 227 -10.23 1.48 9.86
C VAL A 227 -11.35 2.24 9.16
N SER A 228 -11.97 1.62 8.16
CA SER A 228 -13.18 2.11 7.50
C SER A 228 -14.36 2.16 8.49
N ARG A 229 -15.39 2.95 8.16
CA ARG A 229 -16.61 2.98 8.96
C ARG A 229 -17.29 1.61 9.09
N ALA A 230 -17.23 0.80 8.03
CA ALA A 230 -17.74 -0.57 8.07
C ALA A 230 -16.88 -1.53 8.91
N GLY A 231 -15.68 -1.13 9.34
CA GLY A 231 -14.76 -1.97 10.09
C GLY A 231 -14.20 -3.16 9.30
N ASP A 232 -14.33 -3.15 7.98
CA ASP A 232 -13.99 -4.27 7.09
C ASP A 232 -12.67 -4.09 6.33
N LEU A 233 -12.12 -2.87 6.32
CA LEU A 233 -10.83 -2.51 5.74
C LEU A 233 -10.08 -1.60 6.69
N GLY A 234 -8.78 -1.80 6.84
CA GLY A 234 -7.94 -0.93 7.65
C GLY A 234 -6.49 -0.97 7.21
N TYR A 235 -5.70 -0.05 7.74
CA TYR A 235 -4.27 -0.01 7.50
C TYR A 235 -3.50 0.27 8.78
N VAL A 236 -2.24 -0.19 8.79
CA VAL A 236 -1.23 0.15 9.80
C VAL A 236 0.04 0.54 9.08
N TYR A 237 0.66 1.63 9.50
CA TYR A 237 1.98 2.03 9.03
C TYR A 237 2.92 2.30 10.21
N GLY A 238 4.20 2.24 9.95
CA GLY A 238 5.19 2.49 10.98
C GLY A 238 6.62 2.48 10.47
N GLU A 239 7.54 2.55 11.42
CA GLU A 239 8.96 2.38 11.16
C GLU A 239 9.30 0.90 10.98
N ALA A 240 10.24 0.64 10.10
CA ALA A 240 10.86 -0.66 9.92
C ALA A 240 12.38 -0.53 9.99
N THR A 241 13.07 -1.57 10.45
CA THR A 241 14.51 -1.70 10.25
C THR A 241 14.81 -3.01 9.56
N ARG A 242 15.88 -3.01 8.77
CA ARG A 242 16.38 -4.19 8.07
C ARG A 242 17.86 -4.39 8.38
N GLN A 243 18.24 -5.60 8.70
CA GLN A 243 19.63 -5.99 8.84
C GLN A 243 19.91 -7.23 7.96
N ALA A 244 20.70 -7.06 6.91
CA ALA A 244 20.97 -8.11 5.92
C ALA A 244 21.78 -9.30 6.48
N GLY A 245 22.41 -9.12 7.62
CA GLY A 245 23.17 -10.16 8.32
C GLY A 245 23.76 -9.61 9.64
N PRO A 246 24.29 -10.46 10.52
CA PRO A 246 24.71 -10.06 11.88
C PRO A 246 25.73 -8.92 11.95
N GLN A 247 26.53 -8.75 10.91
CA GLN A 247 27.55 -7.71 10.80
C GLN A 247 27.18 -6.60 9.80
N ALA A 248 26.03 -6.71 9.13
CA ALA A 248 25.57 -5.69 8.20
C ALA A 248 25.05 -4.47 8.97
N PRO A 249 25.21 -3.26 8.40
CA PRO A 249 24.58 -2.07 8.98
C PRO A 249 23.05 -2.22 8.99
N VAL A 250 22.43 -1.60 9.98
CA VAL A 250 20.97 -1.53 10.07
C VAL A 250 20.48 -0.43 9.13
N GLU A 251 19.60 -0.81 8.20
CA GLU A 251 18.90 0.10 7.31
C GLU A 251 17.62 0.57 8.01
N ALA A 252 17.39 1.88 8.04
CA ALA A 252 16.13 2.43 8.51
C ALA A 252 15.11 2.51 7.38
N GLY A 253 13.84 2.38 7.72
CA GLY A 253 12.77 2.41 6.75
C GLY A 253 11.38 2.53 7.35
N GLY A 254 10.39 2.22 6.55
CA GLY A 254 8.99 2.19 6.92
C GLY A 254 8.26 0.98 6.36
N TYR A 255 7.08 0.75 6.89
CA TYR A 255 6.18 -0.27 6.40
C TYR A 255 4.75 0.23 6.33
N LEU A 256 3.96 -0.40 5.47
CA LEU A 256 2.52 -0.22 5.35
C LEU A 256 1.88 -1.58 5.16
N ARG A 257 0.88 -1.89 5.98
CA ARG A 257 0.06 -3.10 5.87
C ARG A 257 -1.39 -2.73 5.69
N ILE A 258 -2.05 -3.41 4.73
CA ILE A 258 -3.48 -3.31 4.52
C ILE A 258 -4.12 -4.60 5.03
N TRP A 259 -5.14 -4.42 5.85
CA TRP A 259 -5.90 -5.49 6.46
C TRP A 259 -7.36 -5.42 6.03
N ARG A 260 -7.96 -6.56 5.72
CA ARG A 260 -9.39 -6.66 5.43
C ARG A 260 -10.05 -7.75 6.24
N ARG A 261 -11.34 -7.62 6.50
CA ARG A 261 -12.14 -8.66 7.13
C ARG A 261 -12.50 -9.74 6.12
N ALA A 262 -12.24 -10.99 6.46
CA ALA A 262 -12.77 -12.15 5.78
C ALA A 262 -14.25 -12.35 6.10
N LYS A 263 -14.93 -13.23 5.36
CA LYS A 263 -16.35 -13.55 5.60
C LYS A 263 -16.65 -14.11 7.00
N ASP A 264 -15.66 -14.74 7.63
CA ASP A 264 -15.74 -15.26 8.99
C ASP A 264 -15.43 -14.22 10.08
N GLY A 265 -15.24 -12.96 9.68
CA GLY A 265 -14.96 -11.84 10.58
C GLY A 265 -13.50 -11.71 11.02
N ARG A 266 -12.59 -12.61 10.62
CA ARG A 266 -11.16 -12.48 10.94
C ARG A 266 -10.48 -11.44 10.07
N TRP A 267 -9.49 -10.73 10.62
CA TRP A 267 -8.59 -9.90 9.84
C TRP A 267 -7.64 -10.76 9.01
N GLN A 268 -7.50 -10.42 7.75
CA GLN A 268 -6.54 -11.00 6.81
C GLN A 268 -5.65 -9.90 6.23
N LEU A 269 -4.38 -10.19 6.10
CA LEU A 269 -3.41 -9.28 5.49
C LEU A 269 -3.58 -9.29 3.96
N ALA A 270 -3.95 -8.15 3.39
CA ALA A 270 -4.15 -7.97 1.95
C ALA A 270 -2.91 -7.41 1.25
N LEU A 271 -2.10 -6.63 1.98
CA LEU A 271 -0.84 -6.07 1.50
C LEU A 271 0.17 -5.95 2.64
N ASP A 272 1.43 -6.27 2.35
CA ASP A 272 2.60 -5.99 3.19
C ASP A 272 3.68 -5.31 2.35
N LEU A 273 3.89 -4.02 2.59
CA LEU A 273 4.92 -3.20 1.96
C LEU A 273 5.99 -2.86 2.98
N THR A 274 7.25 -3.12 2.66
CA THR A 274 8.39 -2.64 3.45
C THR A 274 9.38 -1.89 2.55
N ILE A 275 9.77 -0.71 2.98
CA ILE A 275 10.72 0.16 2.29
C ILE A 275 11.90 0.39 3.22
N THR A 276 13.14 0.17 2.75
CA THR A 276 14.34 0.50 3.50
C THR A 276 15.27 1.37 2.66
N ALA A 277 16.01 2.27 3.32
CA ALA A 277 17.09 2.99 2.66
C ALA A 277 18.31 2.08 2.50
N PRO A 278 19.05 2.19 1.40
CA PRO A 278 20.38 1.62 1.35
C PRO A 278 21.23 2.26 2.47
N PRO A 279 22.21 1.51 3.03
CA PRO A 279 23.10 2.06 4.03
C PRO A 279 23.82 3.30 3.45
N PRO A 280 24.11 4.32 4.26
CA PRO A 280 24.86 5.46 3.79
C PRO A 280 26.23 5.00 3.24
N PRO A 281 26.75 5.66 2.20
CA PRO A 281 28.07 5.34 1.67
C PRO A 281 29.10 5.44 2.80
N PRO A 282 30.17 4.60 2.79
CA PRO A 282 31.22 4.69 3.78
C PRO A 282 31.79 6.11 3.79
N ALA A 283 32.05 6.63 4.98
CA ALA A 283 32.72 7.93 5.12
C ALA A 283 34.04 7.93 4.29
N PRO A 284 34.37 9.03 3.61
CA PRO A 284 35.64 9.12 2.91
C PRO A 284 36.77 8.82 3.91
N ALA A 285 37.71 7.96 3.49
CA ALA A 285 38.86 7.63 4.30
C ALA A 285 39.61 8.92 4.67
N PRO A 286 40.12 9.07 5.92
CA PRO A 286 40.81 10.27 6.38
C PRO A 286 42.07 10.57 5.59
#